data_d80aaaa6e5a743602896eb1576e18834
#
_entry.id   d80aaaa6e5a743602896eb1576e18834
#
_cell.length_a   1.000
_cell.length_b   1.000
_cell.length_c   1.000
_cell.angle_alpha   90.00
_cell.angle_beta   90.00
_cell.angle_gamma   90.00
#
_symmetry.space_group_name_H-M   'P 1'
#
loop_
_entity.id
_entity.type
_entity.pdbx_description
1 polymer ?
#
loop_
_entity_poly.entity_id
_entity_poly.type
_entity_poly.pdbx_seq_one_letter_code
_entity_poly.pdbx_strand_id
1 'polypeptide(L)'
;MEIRIFIEKYNIFCGTNSFTELQLAIKNYLFSKEFNNEELICNFEKCFSQKLNAKNAFTFGAGRMALFSSLKALEIGKDDEVIIPAFTC
;
A
#
# COMPACT_ATOMS: atom_id res chain seq x y z
N MET A 1 17.34 19.82 14.60
CA MET A 1 16.04 19.54 13.97
C MET A 1 16.16 19.16 12.49
N GLU A 2 17.05 19.77 11.72
CA GLU A 2 17.28 19.48 10.29
C GLU A 2 17.87 18.09 10.01
N ILE A 3 18.79 17.61 10.85
CA ILE A 3 19.42 16.28 10.68
C ILE A 3 18.41 15.14 10.85
N ARG A 4 17.43 15.28 11.74
CA ARG A 4 16.38 14.28 11.96
C ARG A 4 15.45 14.15 10.75
N ILE A 5 15.08 15.28 10.16
CA ILE A 5 14.25 15.33 8.96
C ILE A 5 14.97 14.74 7.76
N PHE A 6 16.29 14.92 7.69
CA PHE A 6 17.11 14.39 6.61
C PHE A 6 17.25 12.86 6.69
N ILE A 7 17.40 12.28 7.89
CA ILE A 7 17.52 10.83 8.10
C ILE A 7 16.18 10.14 7.82
N GLU A 8 15.05 10.71 8.27
CA GLU A 8 13.72 10.15 7.98
C GLU A 8 13.39 10.16 6.49
N LYS A 9 13.82 11.20 5.76
CA LYS A 9 13.50 11.36 4.34
C LYS A 9 14.29 10.43 3.40
N TYR A 10 15.42 9.89 3.85
CA TYR A 10 16.33 9.10 3.00
C TYR A 10 16.62 7.70 3.53
N ASN A 11 15.93 7.24 4.54
CA ASN A 11 16.13 5.90 5.07
C ASN A 11 15.36 4.86 4.25
N ILE A 12 15.97 4.43 3.16
CA ILE A 12 15.42 3.47 2.19
C ILE A 12 15.17 2.09 2.83
N PHE A 13 15.89 1.77 3.92
CA PHE A 13 15.84 0.46 4.56
C PHE A 13 14.83 0.34 5.71
N CYS A 14 14.47 1.45 6.34
CA CYS A 14 13.55 1.45 7.49
C CYS A 14 12.15 1.98 7.14
N GLY A 15 11.91 2.32 5.88
CA GLY A 15 10.64 2.92 5.46
C GLY A 15 10.44 4.34 6.03
N THR A 16 9.23 4.83 5.94
CA THR A 16 8.84 6.18 6.39
C THR A 16 8.24 6.17 7.79
N ASN A 17 8.52 5.14 8.61
CA ASN A 17 7.92 5.01 9.93
C ASN A 17 8.39 6.13 10.85
N SER A 18 7.44 6.94 11.27
CA SER A 18 7.64 8.02 12.24
C SER A 18 7.35 7.53 13.66
N PHE A 19 7.84 8.28 14.65
CA PHE A 19 7.53 7.99 16.07
C PHE A 19 6.02 8.03 16.35
N THR A 20 5.28 8.85 15.62
CA THR A 20 3.83 8.95 15.70
C THR A 20 3.13 7.67 15.23
N GLU A 21 3.63 7.07 14.14
CA GLU A 21 3.12 5.80 13.62
C GLU A 21 3.42 4.64 14.57
N LEU A 22 4.60 4.64 15.21
CA LEU A 22 4.93 3.67 16.24
C LEU A 22 3.97 3.76 17.44
N GLN A 23 3.68 4.98 17.92
CA GLN A 23 2.72 5.19 18.99
C GLN A 23 1.31 4.71 18.61
N LEU A 24 0.86 4.98 17.39
CA LEU A 24 -0.42 4.51 16.86
C LEU A 24 -0.46 2.99 16.76
N ALA A 25 0.61 2.37 16.29
CA ALA A 25 0.72 0.91 16.19
C ALA A 25 0.64 0.25 17.58
N ILE A 26 1.37 0.77 18.57
CA ILE A 26 1.33 0.27 19.95
C ILE A 26 -0.07 0.46 20.54
N LYS A 27 -0.68 1.64 20.37
CA LYS A 27 -2.03 1.91 20.84
C LYS A 27 -3.04 0.95 20.22
N ASN A 28 -2.98 0.72 18.91
CA ASN A 28 -3.86 -0.21 18.23
C ASN A 28 -3.63 -1.65 18.70
N TYR A 29 -2.39 -2.07 18.86
CA TYR A 29 -2.07 -3.42 19.37
C TYR A 29 -2.64 -3.68 20.77
N LEU A 30 -2.56 -2.69 21.67
CA LEU A 30 -3.00 -2.83 23.07
C LEU A 30 -4.53 -2.66 23.24
N PHE A 31 -5.18 -1.84 22.42
CA PHE A 31 -6.57 -1.42 22.65
C PHE A 31 -7.54 -1.81 21.53
N SER A 32 -7.07 -2.23 20.37
CA SER A 32 -7.96 -2.69 19.29
C SER A 32 -8.17 -4.19 19.37
N LYS A 33 -9.43 -4.58 19.51
CA LYS A 33 -9.83 -5.99 19.53
C LYS A 33 -9.95 -6.62 18.14
N GLU A 34 -9.94 -5.82 17.08
CA GLU A 34 -10.19 -6.28 15.71
C GLU A 34 -9.13 -5.73 14.76
N PHE A 35 -8.19 -6.60 14.36
CA PHE A 35 -7.20 -6.28 13.32
C PHE A 35 -7.76 -6.38 11.88
N ASN A 36 -8.87 -7.09 11.69
CA ASN A 36 -9.55 -7.25 10.41
C ASN A 36 -10.86 -6.46 10.41
N ASN A 37 -10.78 -5.17 10.17
CA ASN A 37 -11.96 -4.33 10.01
C ASN A 37 -12.16 -4.01 8.52
N GLU A 38 -13.08 -4.72 7.88
CA GLU A 38 -13.45 -4.50 6.47
C GLU A 38 -13.91 -3.06 6.22
N GLU A 39 -14.51 -2.42 7.21
CA GLU A 39 -14.94 -1.03 7.13
C GLU A 39 -13.74 -0.07 6.99
N LEU A 40 -12.64 -0.34 7.69
CA LEU A 40 -11.41 0.46 7.55
C LEU A 40 -10.81 0.32 6.16
N ILE A 41 -10.80 -0.88 5.59
CA ILE A 41 -10.32 -1.12 4.23
C ILE A 41 -11.18 -0.34 3.23
N CYS A 42 -12.50 -0.47 3.33
CA CYS A 42 -13.43 0.21 2.45
C CYS A 42 -13.31 1.75 2.54
N ASN A 43 -13.15 2.29 3.74
CA ASN A 43 -12.94 3.71 3.95
C ASN A 43 -11.60 4.19 3.37
N PHE A 44 -10.53 3.41 3.53
CA PHE A 44 -9.23 3.69 2.91
C PHE A 44 -9.34 3.73 1.38
N GLU A 45 -9.96 2.72 0.77
CA GLU A 45 -10.16 2.63 -0.69
C GLU A 45 -10.96 3.81 -1.24
N LYS A 46 -12.01 4.24 -0.53
CA LYS A 46 -12.78 5.43 -0.88
C LYS A 46 -11.94 6.70 -0.79
N CYS A 47 -11.23 6.91 0.30
CA CYS A 47 -10.38 8.09 0.47
C CYS A 47 -9.26 8.13 -0.58
N PHE A 48 -8.67 6.98 -0.89
CA PHE A 48 -7.60 6.86 -1.87
C PHE A 48 -8.10 7.16 -3.29
N SER A 49 -9.23 6.56 -3.68
CA SER A 49 -9.83 6.80 -4.98
C SER A 49 -10.21 8.27 -5.18
N GLN A 50 -10.80 8.91 -4.18
CA GLN A 50 -11.13 10.33 -4.21
C GLN A 50 -9.90 11.21 -4.37
N LYS A 51 -8.83 10.91 -3.63
CA LYS A 51 -7.58 11.69 -3.66
C LYS A 51 -6.86 11.62 -5.01
N LEU A 52 -6.99 10.50 -5.70
CA LEU A 52 -6.42 10.29 -7.04
C LEU A 52 -7.40 10.62 -8.17
N ASN A 53 -8.62 11.08 -7.85
CA ASN A 53 -9.69 11.28 -8.82
C ASN A 53 -9.95 10.03 -9.67
N ALA A 54 -9.82 8.85 -9.05
CA ALA A 54 -10.09 7.55 -9.66
C ALA A 54 -11.51 7.09 -9.34
N LYS A 55 -12.11 6.31 -10.23
CA LYS A 55 -13.47 5.79 -10.03
C LYS A 55 -13.54 4.80 -8.87
N ASN A 56 -12.56 3.92 -8.78
CA ASN A 56 -12.46 2.90 -7.74
C ASN A 56 -10.99 2.70 -7.31
N ALA A 57 -10.78 2.18 -6.12
CA ALA A 57 -9.50 1.68 -5.64
C ALA A 57 -9.73 0.34 -4.94
N PHE A 58 -8.79 -0.56 -5.07
CA PHE A 58 -8.81 -1.87 -4.44
C PHE A 58 -7.47 -2.14 -3.77
N THR A 59 -7.51 -2.64 -2.55
CA THR A 59 -6.32 -3.01 -1.78
C THR A 59 -6.04 -4.50 -1.88
N PHE A 60 -4.77 -4.86 -1.84
CA PHE A 60 -4.30 -6.25 -1.87
C PHE A 60 -3.23 -6.45 -0.81
N GLY A 61 -3.13 -7.66 -0.27
CA GLY A 61 -2.13 -8.01 0.73
C GLY A 61 -0.69 -7.96 0.23
N ALA A 62 -0.47 -7.95 -1.08
CA ALA A 62 0.86 -7.84 -1.70
C ALA A 62 0.76 -7.28 -3.13
N GLY A 63 1.78 -6.52 -3.55
CA GLY A 63 1.83 -5.93 -4.90
C GLY A 63 1.77 -6.98 -6.03
N ARG A 64 2.34 -8.16 -5.83
CA ARG A 64 2.24 -9.27 -6.79
C ARG A 64 0.81 -9.76 -6.99
N MET A 65 0.00 -9.76 -5.93
CA MET A 65 -1.42 -10.11 -6.03
C MET A 65 -2.21 -9.03 -6.76
N ALA A 66 -1.90 -7.76 -6.52
CA ALA A 66 -2.48 -6.64 -7.25
C ALA A 66 -2.18 -6.73 -8.75
N LEU A 67 -0.92 -6.98 -9.11
CA LEU A 67 -0.51 -7.16 -10.51
C LEU A 67 -1.21 -8.34 -11.16
N PHE A 68 -1.22 -9.50 -10.50
CA PHE A 68 -1.93 -10.68 -11.00
C PHE A 68 -3.41 -10.42 -11.24
N SER A 69 -4.09 -9.78 -10.29
CA SER A 69 -5.51 -9.44 -10.41
C SER A 69 -5.76 -8.45 -11.55
N SER A 70 -4.85 -7.48 -11.74
CA SER A 70 -4.93 -6.53 -12.85
C SER A 70 -4.80 -7.21 -14.22
N LEU A 71 -3.82 -8.10 -14.37
CA LEU A 71 -3.62 -8.87 -15.61
C LEU A 71 -4.83 -9.76 -15.91
N LYS A 72 -5.41 -10.39 -14.87
CA LYS A 72 -6.62 -11.19 -15.02
C LYS A 72 -7.84 -10.35 -15.41
N ALA A 73 -8.00 -9.17 -14.82
CA ALA A 73 -9.11 -8.26 -15.14
C ALA A 73 -9.01 -7.70 -16.56
N LEU A 74 -7.79 -7.62 -17.13
CA LEU A 74 -7.52 -7.24 -18.51
C LEU A 74 -7.58 -8.41 -19.48
N GLU A 75 -7.90 -9.63 -18.99
CA GLU A 75 -7.95 -10.87 -19.77
C GLU A 75 -6.62 -11.26 -20.40
N ILE A 76 -5.51 -10.72 -19.90
CA ILE A 76 -4.15 -11.05 -20.38
C ILE A 76 -3.80 -12.47 -19.94
N GLY A 77 -3.47 -13.34 -20.89
CA GLY A 77 -3.22 -14.75 -20.67
C GLY A 77 -2.23 -15.37 -21.64
N LYS A 78 -2.45 -16.64 -21.97
CA LYS A 78 -1.60 -17.38 -22.89
C LYS A 78 -1.63 -16.71 -24.27
N ASP A 79 -0.45 -16.61 -24.89
CA ASP A 79 -0.21 -16.01 -26.21
C ASP A 79 -0.27 -14.46 -26.24
N ASP A 80 -0.46 -13.81 -25.09
CA ASP A 80 -0.33 -12.35 -24.97
C ASP A 80 1.11 -11.96 -24.57
N GLU A 81 1.54 -10.78 -25.01
CA GLU A 81 2.86 -10.23 -24.72
C GLU A 81 2.76 -9.06 -23.74
N VAL A 82 3.64 -9.03 -22.74
CA VAL A 82 3.72 -7.94 -21.75
C VAL A 82 5.13 -7.35 -21.76
N ILE A 83 5.22 -6.04 -22.00
CA ILE A 83 6.48 -5.31 -21.96
C ILE A 83 6.80 -4.96 -20.49
N ILE A 84 7.95 -5.43 -20.03
CA ILE A 84 8.44 -5.13 -18.67
C ILE A 84 9.85 -4.54 -18.72
N PRO A 85 10.23 -3.70 -17.73
CA PRO A 85 11.60 -3.25 -17.59
C PRO A 85 12.53 -4.43 -17.31
N ALA A 86 13.75 -4.41 -17.85
CA ALA A 86 14.74 -5.46 -17.58
C ALA A 86 15.21 -5.48 -16.11
N PHE A 87 15.13 -4.33 -15.43
CA PHE A 87 15.44 -4.18 -14.02
C PHE A 87 14.15 -4.09 -13.21
N THR A 88 13.70 -5.24 -12.74
CA THR A 88 12.50 -5.36 -11.89
C THR A 88 12.62 -6.59 -10.98
N CYS A 89 11.81 -6.62 -9.93
CA CYS A 89 11.71 -7.79 -9.06
C CYS A 89 10.93 -8.93 -9.74
#